data_9c8d8413bb0924d9d38c67de8e6a374d
#
_entry.id   9c8d8413bb0924d9d38c67de8e6a374d
#
_cell.length_a   1.000
_cell.length_b   1.000
_cell.length_c   1.000
_cell.angle_alpha   90.00
_cell.angle_beta   90.00
_cell.angle_gamma   90.00
#
_symmetry.space_group_name_H-M   'P 1'
#
loop_
_entity.id
_entity.type
_entity.pdbx_description
1 polymer ?
#
loop_
_entity_poly.entity_id
_entity_poly.type
_entity_poly.pdbx_seq_one_letter_code
_entity_poly.pdbx_strand_id
1 'polypeptide(L)'
;LSMQNEFIVNISDEMQKKAEELGAELIIVDAERSPLKQIEQVESFIAQKVDVIILNPCEFEASSPAVTKALAANIPIVNVNSATKVQPTAFVGSNDVESGRIAMKYIAEKLGGKGNIVMIQGLNGQAAQIQREQGAKEIMAQFPGLNMIAEQTAEWDRAKSMDLMQNWIQSYDTKINAVFAHNDEMGLGAVKALQDAGMKDKVIVVSIDAIADALQAVKKGDLDATVFQDARKQGAGAIETAVKIARAQKFDQEVMIPFKLLTKVDVDSYLK
;
A
#
# COMPACT_ATOMS: atom_id res chain seq x y z
N LEU A 1 -10.61 -2.38 -0.43
CA LEU A 1 -10.18 -1.04 0.01
C LEU A 1 -11.19 0.03 -0.43
N SER A 2 -10.76 1.23 -0.80
CA SER A 2 -11.65 2.31 -1.22
C SER A 2 -11.10 3.05 -2.43
N MET A 3 -11.99 3.43 -3.33
CA MET A 3 -11.70 4.25 -4.52
C MET A 3 -11.35 5.72 -4.19
N GLN A 4 -11.31 6.09 -2.90
CA GLN A 4 -10.79 7.39 -2.45
C GLN A 4 -9.25 7.45 -2.43
N ASN A 5 -8.56 6.34 -2.61
CA ASN A 5 -7.10 6.25 -2.63
C ASN A 5 -6.59 6.19 -4.07
N GLU A 6 -5.72 7.12 -4.48
CA GLU A 6 -5.18 7.20 -5.85
C GLU A 6 -4.52 5.89 -6.30
N PHE A 7 -3.77 5.24 -5.42
CA PHE A 7 -3.14 3.96 -5.76
C PHE A 7 -4.17 2.87 -6.10
N ILE A 8 -5.30 2.82 -5.39
CA ILE A 8 -6.39 1.86 -5.66
C ILE A 8 -7.13 2.20 -6.95
N VAL A 9 -7.33 3.49 -7.23
CA VAL A 9 -7.88 3.96 -8.52
C VAL A 9 -6.99 3.48 -9.68
N ASN A 10 -5.68 3.65 -9.57
CA ASN A 10 -4.72 3.20 -10.59
C ASN A 10 -4.78 1.68 -10.83
N ILE A 11 -4.97 0.85 -9.79
CA ILE A 11 -5.21 -0.59 -9.93
C ILE A 11 -6.51 -0.84 -10.70
N SER A 12 -7.60 -0.17 -10.30
CA SER A 12 -8.93 -0.31 -10.89
C SER A 12 -8.95 0.04 -12.38
N ASP A 13 -8.32 1.17 -12.74
CA ASP A 13 -8.24 1.63 -14.13
C ASP A 13 -7.49 0.63 -15.02
N GLU A 14 -6.40 0.07 -14.50
CA GLU A 14 -5.66 -0.94 -15.26
C GLU A 14 -6.41 -2.28 -15.33
N MET A 15 -7.18 -2.64 -14.29
CA MET A 15 -8.08 -3.79 -14.34
C MET A 15 -9.14 -3.61 -15.44
N GLN A 16 -9.78 -2.44 -15.51
CA GLN A 16 -10.79 -2.14 -16.52
C GLN A 16 -10.21 -2.26 -17.92
N LYS A 17 -9.07 -1.61 -18.17
CA LYS A 17 -8.36 -1.67 -19.45
C LYS A 17 -7.99 -3.11 -19.84
N LYS A 18 -7.43 -3.89 -18.89
CA LYS A 18 -7.03 -5.27 -19.17
C LYS A 18 -8.24 -6.18 -19.41
N ALA A 19 -9.36 -5.97 -18.73
CA ALA A 19 -10.60 -6.71 -18.96
C ALA A 19 -11.12 -6.47 -20.39
N GLU A 20 -11.14 -5.22 -20.85
CA GLU A 20 -11.51 -4.86 -22.22
C GLU A 20 -10.59 -5.54 -23.26
N GLU A 21 -9.26 -5.49 -23.04
CA GLU A 21 -8.27 -6.14 -23.91
C GLU A 21 -8.51 -7.66 -24.04
N LEU A 22 -8.94 -8.32 -22.96
CA LEU A 22 -9.15 -9.78 -22.92
C LEU A 22 -10.59 -10.20 -23.21
N GLY A 23 -11.50 -9.24 -23.49
CA GLY A 23 -12.91 -9.48 -23.76
C GLY A 23 -13.67 -10.05 -22.56
N ALA A 24 -13.30 -9.62 -21.33
CA ALA A 24 -13.98 -9.97 -20.09
C ALA A 24 -14.89 -8.82 -19.65
N GLU A 25 -16.09 -9.16 -19.15
CA GLU A 25 -16.96 -8.21 -18.48
C GLU A 25 -16.46 -8.02 -17.03
N LEU A 26 -16.24 -6.78 -16.60
CA LEU A 26 -15.78 -6.43 -15.27
C LEU A 26 -16.80 -5.55 -14.55
N ILE A 27 -17.28 -6.02 -13.39
CA ILE A 27 -18.16 -5.27 -12.50
C ILE A 27 -17.35 -4.84 -11.27
N ILE A 28 -17.21 -3.53 -11.06
CA ILE A 28 -16.45 -2.97 -9.94
C ILE A 28 -17.41 -2.36 -8.93
N VAL A 29 -17.21 -2.68 -7.64
CA VAL A 29 -17.96 -2.11 -6.52
C VAL A 29 -16.99 -1.64 -5.43
N ASP A 30 -17.32 -0.54 -4.75
CA ASP A 30 -16.54 0.00 -3.65
C ASP A 30 -17.15 -0.42 -2.31
N ALA A 31 -16.35 -1.06 -1.47
CA ALA A 31 -16.73 -1.42 -0.10
C ALA A 31 -16.57 -0.27 0.91
N GLU A 32 -16.01 0.89 0.49
CA GLU A 32 -15.86 2.08 1.33
C GLU A 32 -15.14 1.80 2.66
N ARG A 33 -14.11 0.97 2.62
CA ARG A 33 -13.34 0.52 3.79
C ARG A 33 -14.14 -0.33 4.81
N SER A 34 -15.33 -0.83 4.43
CA SER A 34 -16.17 -1.67 5.31
C SER A 34 -16.00 -3.16 4.96
N PRO A 35 -15.39 -3.97 5.83
CA PRO A 35 -15.33 -5.42 5.63
C PRO A 35 -16.71 -6.07 5.55
N LEU A 36 -17.68 -5.57 6.33
CA LEU A 36 -19.06 -6.08 6.29
C LEU A 36 -19.70 -5.84 4.92
N LYS A 37 -19.64 -4.60 4.41
CA LYS A 37 -20.13 -4.27 3.06
C LYS A 37 -19.42 -5.11 1.98
N GLN A 38 -18.13 -5.37 2.15
CA GLN A 38 -17.35 -6.21 1.23
C GLN A 38 -17.85 -7.65 1.21
N ILE A 39 -18.20 -8.22 2.38
CA ILE A 39 -18.78 -9.56 2.49
C ILE A 39 -20.15 -9.61 1.79
N GLU A 40 -21.01 -8.63 2.01
CA GLU A 40 -22.32 -8.52 1.34
C GLU A 40 -22.19 -8.40 -0.19
N GLN A 41 -21.21 -7.64 -0.68
CA GLN A 41 -20.91 -7.55 -2.11
C GLN A 41 -20.46 -8.89 -2.71
N VAL A 42 -19.61 -9.63 -1.98
CA VAL A 42 -19.17 -10.96 -2.40
C VAL A 42 -20.37 -11.93 -2.42
N GLU A 43 -21.26 -11.90 -1.43
CA GLU A 43 -22.50 -12.69 -1.44
C GLU A 43 -23.40 -12.35 -2.63
N SER A 44 -23.48 -11.07 -3.00
CA SER A 44 -24.22 -10.65 -4.20
C SER A 44 -23.61 -11.24 -5.48
N PHE A 45 -22.28 -11.22 -5.63
CA PHE A 45 -21.59 -11.83 -6.77
C PHE A 45 -21.76 -13.36 -6.80
N ILE A 46 -21.77 -14.03 -5.65
CA ILE A 46 -22.07 -15.45 -5.54
C ILE A 46 -23.50 -15.74 -6.05
N ALA A 47 -24.49 -14.92 -5.66
CA ALA A 47 -25.87 -15.07 -6.11
C ALA A 47 -26.02 -14.83 -7.64
N GLN A 48 -25.21 -13.92 -8.21
CA GLN A 48 -25.15 -13.66 -9.65
C GLN A 48 -24.40 -14.75 -10.44
N LYS A 49 -23.71 -15.67 -9.75
CA LYS A 49 -22.92 -16.75 -10.34
C LYS A 49 -21.84 -16.24 -11.30
N VAL A 50 -21.10 -15.21 -10.86
CA VAL A 50 -19.94 -14.74 -11.63
C VAL A 50 -18.88 -15.84 -11.76
N ASP A 51 -18.08 -15.81 -12.82
CA ASP A 51 -17.05 -16.84 -13.07
C ASP A 51 -15.88 -16.77 -12.06
N VAL A 52 -15.47 -15.56 -11.68
CA VAL A 52 -14.37 -15.30 -10.73
C VAL A 52 -14.63 -14.01 -9.96
N ILE A 53 -14.27 -13.98 -8.70
CA ILE A 53 -14.28 -12.76 -7.88
C ILE A 53 -12.84 -12.25 -7.73
N ILE A 54 -12.62 -10.94 -7.90
CA ILE A 54 -11.36 -10.28 -7.53
C ILE A 54 -11.64 -9.44 -6.30
N LEU A 55 -10.88 -9.67 -5.24
CA LEU A 55 -11.04 -9.02 -3.95
C LEU A 55 -9.81 -8.16 -3.63
N ASN A 56 -9.98 -6.87 -3.39
CA ASN A 56 -9.00 -6.05 -2.71
C ASN A 56 -9.43 -5.92 -1.24
N PRO A 57 -8.90 -6.74 -0.31
CA PRO A 57 -9.41 -6.84 1.05
C PRO A 57 -9.35 -5.51 1.81
N CYS A 58 -10.41 -5.19 2.54
CA CYS A 58 -10.43 -4.03 3.46
C CYS A 58 -9.54 -4.26 4.68
N GLU A 59 -9.54 -5.47 5.23
CA GLU A 59 -8.75 -5.86 6.40
C GLU A 59 -8.27 -7.32 6.29
N PHE A 60 -7.17 -7.62 6.95
CA PHE A 60 -6.52 -8.93 6.88
C PHE A 60 -7.40 -10.06 7.45
N GLU A 61 -7.97 -9.85 8.65
CA GLU A 61 -8.83 -10.84 9.30
C GLU A 61 -10.30 -10.65 8.95
N ALA A 62 -10.81 -9.41 9.05
CA ALA A 62 -12.25 -9.14 8.93
C ALA A 62 -12.79 -9.33 7.49
N SER A 63 -11.95 -9.26 6.46
CA SER A 63 -12.35 -9.59 5.08
C SER A 63 -12.22 -11.09 4.75
N SER A 64 -11.60 -11.91 5.61
CA SER A 64 -11.41 -13.34 5.36
C SER A 64 -12.72 -14.13 5.19
N PRO A 65 -13.84 -13.81 5.85
CA PRO A 65 -15.13 -14.45 5.60
C PRO A 65 -15.62 -14.33 4.16
N ALA A 66 -15.28 -13.24 3.45
CA ALA A 66 -15.60 -13.07 2.03
C ALA A 66 -14.93 -14.16 1.17
N VAL A 67 -13.64 -14.43 1.44
CA VAL A 67 -12.90 -15.51 0.75
C VAL A 67 -13.51 -16.87 1.08
N THR A 68 -13.79 -17.13 2.35
CA THR A 68 -14.42 -18.41 2.78
C THR A 68 -15.76 -18.65 2.07
N LYS A 69 -16.62 -17.62 1.97
CA LYS A 69 -17.94 -17.73 1.32
C LYS A 69 -17.82 -18.01 -0.18
N ALA A 70 -16.92 -17.32 -0.89
CA ALA A 70 -16.69 -17.55 -2.32
C ALA A 70 -16.22 -18.99 -2.58
N LEU A 71 -15.22 -19.47 -1.81
CA LEU A 71 -14.70 -20.83 -1.93
C LEU A 71 -15.76 -21.90 -1.60
N ALA A 72 -16.57 -21.68 -0.56
CA ALA A 72 -17.67 -22.58 -0.22
C ALA A 72 -18.76 -22.66 -1.30
N ALA A 73 -18.94 -21.60 -2.08
CA ALA A 73 -19.83 -21.55 -3.23
C ALA A 73 -19.21 -22.09 -4.53
N ASN A 74 -17.96 -22.60 -4.47
CA ASN A 74 -17.15 -23.02 -5.61
C ASN A 74 -16.92 -21.90 -6.65
N ILE A 75 -16.86 -20.64 -6.21
CA ILE A 75 -16.48 -19.52 -7.04
C ILE A 75 -15.03 -19.16 -6.71
N PRO A 76 -14.10 -19.26 -7.68
CA PRO A 76 -12.72 -18.86 -7.47
C PRO A 76 -12.62 -17.39 -7.08
N ILE A 77 -11.70 -17.10 -6.17
CA ILE A 77 -11.45 -15.73 -5.70
C ILE A 77 -9.96 -15.40 -5.76
N VAL A 78 -9.63 -14.25 -6.36
CA VAL A 78 -8.27 -13.73 -6.49
C VAL A 78 -8.14 -12.52 -5.58
N ASN A 79 -7.23 -12.56 -4.62
CA ASN A 79 -6.89 -11.36 -3.88
C ASN A 79 -5.92 -10.50 -4.70
N VAL A 80 -6.17 -9.20 -4.79
CA VAL A 80 -5.27 -8.23 -5.43
C VAL A 80 -4.75 -7.23 -4.42
N ASN A 81 -3.46 -6.90 -4.50
CA ASN A 81 -2.76 -5.90 -3.69
C ASN A 81 -2.65 -6.26 -2.20
N SER A 82 -3.74 -6.57 -1.53
CA SER A 82 -3.79 -6.84 -0.10
C SER A 82 -4.15 -8.29 0.20
N ALA A 83 -3.61 -8.84 1.28
CA ALA A 83 -3.83 -10.22 1.69
C ALA A 83 -4.98 -10.37 2.69
N THR A 84 -5.51 -11.58 2.80
CA THR A 84 -6.41 -12.04 3.86
C THR A 84 -5.77 -13.18 4.64
N LYS A 85 -6.24 -13.42 5.87
CA LYS A 85 -5.80 -14.57 6.69
C LYS A 85 -6.19 -15.90 6.04
N VAL A 86 -7.35 -15.97 5.42
CA VAL A 86 -7.78 -17.13 4.62
C VAL A 86 -7.16 -17.02 3.23
N GLN A 87 -6.52 -18.10 2.79
CA GLN A 87 -5.86 -18.14 1.48
C GLN A 87 -6.90 -18.16 0.35
N PRO A 88 -6.81 -17.26 -0.63
CA PRO A 88 -7.68 -17.25 -1.82
C PRO A 88 -7.25 -18.32 -2.83
N THR A 89 -7.97 -18.42 -3.95
CA THR A 89 -7.57 -19.26 -5.10
C THR A 89 -6.25 -18.80 -5.69
N ALA A 90 -6.04 -17.48 -5.78
CA ALA A 90 -4.76 -16.88 -6.17
C ALA A 90 -4.56 -15.51 -5.50
N PHE A 91 -3.31 -15.08 -5.40
CA PHE A 91 -2.90 -13.76 -4.94
C PHE A 91 -2.06 -13.05 -6.01
N VAL A 92 -2.38 -11.80 -6.27
CA VAL A 92 -1.60 -10.92 -7.16
C VAL A 92 -1.26 -9.64 -6.41
N GLY A 93 0.01 -9.44 -6.10
CA GLY A 93 0.41 -8.31 -5.27
C GLY A 93 1.90 -8.24 -5.02
N SER A 94 2.28 -7.65 -3.92
CA SER A 94 3.67 -7.44 -3.53
C SER A 94 3.90 -7.90 -2.09
N ASN A 95 5.16 -8.12 -1.71
CA ASN A 95 5.52 -8.45 -0.33
C ASN A 95 5.68 -7.16 0.49
N ASP A 96 4.65 -6.74 1.20
CA ASP A 96 4.65 -5.50 1.97
C ASP A 96 5.68 -5.48 3.12
N VAL A 97 6.11 -6.64 3.64
CA VAL A 97 7.23 -6.69 4.60
C VAL A 97 8.51 -6.15 3.95
N GLU A 98 8.74 -6.50 2.67
CA GLU A 98 9.91 -6.03 1.93
C GLU A 98 9.87 -4.52 1.68
N SER A 99 8.69 -3.94 1.42
CA SER A 99 8.57 -2.49 1.26
C SER A 99 8.95 -1.72 2.53
N GLY A 100 8.52 -2.23 3.69
CA GLY A 100 8.92 -1.69 4.99
C GLY A 100 10.42 -1.80 5.25
N ARG A 101 11.03 -2.94 4.89
CA ARG A 101 12.49 -3.14 4.97
C ARG A 101 13.24 -2.16 4.06
N ILE A 102 12.82 -2.00 2.81
CA ILE A 102 13.45 -1.09 1.84
C ILE A 102 13.42 0.34 2.36
N ALA A 103 12.25 0.82 2.80
CA ALA A 103 12.09 2.17 3.31
C ALA A 103 12.94 2.43 4.56
N MET A 104 12.87 1.53 5.54
CA MET A 104 13.60 1.70 6.80
C MET A 104 15.11 1.51 6.62
N LYS A 105 15.56 0.65 5.71
CA LYS A 105 16.97 0.51 5.38
C LYS A 105 17.55 1.80 4.80
N TYR A 106 16.82 2.45 3.87
CA TYR A 106 17.24 3.75 3.35
C TYR A 106 17.34 4.80 4.45
N ILE A 107 16.36 4.89 5.35
CA ILE A 107 16.40 5.80 6.50
C ILE A 107 17.61 5.51 7.38
N ALA A 108 17.84 4.23 7.72
CA ALA A 108 18.98 3.82 8.56
C ALA A 108 20.33 4.21 7.94
N GLU A 109 20.52 3.97 6.64
CA GLU A 109 21.73 4.34 5.90
C GLU A 109 21.92 5.86 5.88
N LYS A 110 20.88 6.65 5.62
CA LYS A 110 20.94 8.12 5.60
C LYS A 110 21.23 8.73 6.95
N LEU A 111 20.75 8.12 8.04
CA LEU A 111 21.01 8.54 9.41
C LEU A 111 22.33 7.98 9.97
N GLY A 112 23.08 7.17 9.23
CA GLY A 112 24.29 6.50 9.73
C GLY A 112 24.00 5.54 10.90
N GLY A 113 22.81 4.92 10.91
CA GLY A 113 22.37 3.95 11.91
C GLY A 113 21.97 4.53 13.27
N LYS A 114 21.78 5.84 13.39
CA LYS A 114 21.45 6.52 14.66
C LYS A 114 20.50 7.69 14.47
N GLY A 115 19.44 7.73 15.25
CA GLY A 115 18.48 8.85 15.21
C GLY A 115 17.10 8.45 15.69
N ASN A 116 16.22 9.45 15.79
CA ASN A 116 14.84 9.30 16.22
C ASN A 116 13.91 9.29 15.01
N ILE A 117 13.06 8.31 14.96
CA ILE A 117 12.13 8.08 13.86
C ILE A 117 10.71 8.18 14.37
N VAL A 118 9.83 8.77 13.57
CA VAL A 118 8.39 8.66 13.76
C VAL A 118 7.80 7.86 12.59
N MET A 119 6.77 7.03 12.86
CA MET A 119 6.13 6.19 11.85
C MET A 119 4.64 6.52 11.73
N ILE A 120 4.23 6.92 10.54
CA ILE A 120 2.83 7.20 10.20
C ILE A 120 2.25 5.96 9.54
N GLN A 121 1.39 5.27 10.29
CA GLN A 121 0.85 3.99 9.89
C GLN A 121 -0.42 4.14 9.03
N GLY A 122 -0.67 3.15 8.18
CA GLY A 122 -1.94 3.00 7.48
C GLY A 122 -3.10 2.63 8.42
N LEU A 123 -4.25 2.31 7.83
CA LEU A 123 -5.43 1.90 8.58
C LEU A 123 -5.16 0.60 9.33
N ASN A 124 -5.42 0.60 10.63
CA ASN A 124 -5.19 -0.55 11.50
C ASN A 124 -5.96 -1.79 11.03
N GLY A 125 -5.30 -2.94 11.09
CA GLY A 125 -5.88 -4.22 10.69
C GLY A 125 -5.71 -4.57 9.20
N GLN A 126 -5.20 -3.66 8.38
CA GLN A 126 -4.87 -3.95 7.00
C GLN A 126 -3.53 -4.68 6.87
N ALA A 127 -3.44 -5.61 5.91
CA ALA A 127 -2.23 -6.40 5.71
C ALA A 127 -1.00 -5.51 5.46
N ALA A 128 -1.12 -4.49 4.60
CA ALA A 128 -0.03 -3.57 4.30
C ALA A 128 0.43 -2.78 5.54
N GLN A 129 -0.51 -2.34 6.40
CA GLN A 129 -0.15 -1.66 7.65
C GLN A 129 0.69 -2.57 8.55
N ILE A 130 0.23 -3.79 8.79
CA ILE A 130 0.88 -4.80 9.66
C ILE A 130 2.26 -5.17 9.11
N GLN A 131 2.35 -5.45 7.81
CA GLN A 131 3.54 -5.98 7.17
C GLN A 131 4.61 -4.89 6.96
N ARG A 132 4.24 -3.66 6.61
CA ARG A 132 5.17 -2.52 6.49
C ARG A 132 5.79 -2.17 7.83
N GLU A 133 4.99 -2.17 8.90
CA GLU A 133 5.48 -2.01 10.27
C GLU A 133 6.44 -3.13 10.66
N GLN A 134 6.09 -4.39 10.39
CA GLN A 134 6.97 -5.55 10.63
C GLN A 134 8.31 -5.36 9.94
N GLY A 135 8.32 -5.08 8.63
CA GLY A 135 9.54 -4.91 7.84
C GLY A 135 10.43 -3.77 8.37
N ALA A 136 9.82 -2.66 8.77
CA ALA A 136 10.53 -1.53 9.37
C ALA A 136 11.19 -1.91 10.71
N LYS A 137 10.45 -2.58 11.60
CA LYS A 137 10.96 -3.02 12.91
C LYS A 137 12.08 -4.07 12.78
N GLU A 138 12.01 -4.96 11.79
CA GLU A 138 13.08 -5.93 11.50
C GLU A 138 14.40 -5.25 11.10
N ILE A 139 14.35 -4.17 10.34
CA ILE A 139 15.55 -3.39 10.00
C ILE A 139 16.03 -2.58 11.21
N MET A 140 15.15 -1.92 11.94
CA MET A 140 15.53 -1.17 13.13
C MET A 140 16.25 -2.04 14.17
N ALA A 141 15.87 -3.31 14.31
CA ALA A 141 16.53 -4.25 15.21
C ALA A 141 18.02 -4.48 14.87
N GLN A 142 18.43 -4.22 13.62
CA GLN A 142 19.82 -4.32 13.16
C GLN A 142 20.64 -3.04 13.46
N PHE A 143 19.96 -1.94 13.84
CA PHE A 143 20.57 -0.64 14.12
C PHE A 143 20.16 -0.13 15.51
N PRO A 144 20.86 -0.56 16.59
CA PRO A 144 20.47 -0.21 17.96
C PRO A 144 20.47 1.29 18.29
N GLY A 145 21.05 2.12 17.42
CA GLY A 145 21.04 3.57 17.56
C GLY A 145 19.79 4.26 17.01
N LEU A 146 18.91 3.51 16.32
CA LEU A 146 17.62 4.04 15.85
C LEU A 146 16.55 3.87 16.92
N ASN A 147 15.82 4.94 17.19
CA ASN A 147 14.76 4.96 18.19
C ASN A 147 13.42 5.30 17.54
N MET A 148 12.42 4.46 17.68
CA MET A 148 11.04 4.80 17.36
C MET A 148 10.47 5.62 18.52
N ILE A 149 10.29 6.94 18.32
CA ILE A 149 9.79 7.85 19.36
C ILE A 149 8.29 8.08 19.30
N ALA A 150 7.66 7.83 18.16
CA ALA A 150 6.21 7.84 18.00
C ALA A 150 5.78 6.98 16.80
N GLU A 151 4.67 6.29 16.96
CA GLU A 151 3.98 5.58 15.87
C GLU A 151 2.47 5.72 16.05
N GLN A 152 1.75 6.08 14.98
CA GLN A 152 0.30 6.25 15.00
C GLN A 152 -0.27 6.16 13.59
N THR A 153 -1.52 5.69 13.50
CA THR A 153 -2.25 5.66 12.22
C THR A 153 -2.73 7.06 11.80
N ALA A 154 -2.60 7.36 10.51
CA ALA A 154 -3.29 8.44 9.82
C ALA A 154 -4.21 7.89 8.71
N GLU A 155 -4.53 6.59 8.74
CA GLU A 155 -5.58 5.94 7.94
C GLU A 155 -5.45 6.15 6.42
N TRP A 156 -4.21 6.19 5.90
CA TRP A 156 -3.87 6.48 4.49
C TRP A 156 -4.25 7.89 4.00
N ASP A 157 -4.56 8.81 4.91
CA ASP A 157 -5.10 10.13 4.62
C ASP A 157 -4.02 11.22 4.75
N ARG A 158 -3.91 12.07 3.72
CA ARG A 158 -2.92 13.17 3.65
C ARG A 158 -3.15 14.23 4.73
N ALA A 159 -4.41 14.63 4.94
CA ALA A 159 -4.75 15.67 5.89
C ALA A 159 -4.55 15.19 7.34
N LYS A 160 -5.02 13.97 7.67
CA LYS A 160 -4.78 13.37 8.99
C LYS A 160 -3.30 13.21 9.28
N SER A 161 -2.50 12.85 8.27
CA SER A 161 -1.05 12.76 8.42
C SER A 161 -0.41 14.12 8.67
N MET A 162 -0.86 15.16 7.98
CA MET A 162 -0.39 16.53 8.23
C MET A 162 -0.68 16.97 9.66
N ASP A 163 -1.91 16.79 10.13
CA ASP A 163 -2.32 17.13 11.50
C ASP A 163 -1.53 16.33 12.54
N LEU A 164 -1.33 15.03 12.31
CA LEU A 164 -0.54 14.17 13.18
C LEU A 164 0.92 14.65 13.26
N MET A 165 1.51 14.97 12.11
CA MET A 165 2.89 15.45 12.06
C MET A 165 3.06 16.82 12.73
N GLN A 166 2.10 17.73 12.60
CA GLN A 166 2.07 19.01 13.33
C GLN A 166 2.08 18.80 14.85
N ASN A 167 1.26 17.86 15.35
CA ASN A 167 1.23 17.50 16.76
C ASN A 167 2.59 16.92 17.24
N TRP A 168 3.23 16.10 16.42
CA TRP A 168 4.54 15.53 16.74
C TRP A 168 5.66 16.58 16.70
N ILE A 169 5.59 17.54 15.79
CA ILE A 169 6.52 18.68 15.75
C ILE A 169 6.41 19.48 17.05
N GLN A 170 5.20 19.76 17.53
CA GLN A 170 5.00 20.45 18.81
C GLN A 170 5.53 19.65 20.02
N SER A 171 5.40 18.31 19.97
CA SER A 171 5.77 17.44 21.10
C SER A 171 7.26 17.11 21.15
N TYR A 172 7.90 16.93 20.00
CA TYR A 172 9.27 16.42 19.89
C TYR A 172 10.26 17.43 19.31
N ASP A 173 9.77 18.49 18.67
CA ASP A 173 10.60 19.56 18.07
C ASP A 173 11.74 18.99 17.21
N THR A 174 12.94 19.51 17.36
CA THR A 174 14.15 19.12 16.63
C THR A 174 14.66 17.70 16.91
N LYS A 175 14.00 16.93 17.75
CA LYS A 175 14.37 15.55 18.04
C LYS A 175 14.01 14.58 16.92
N ILE A 176 13.07 14.94 16.02
CA ILE A 176 12.66 14.09 14.88
C ILE A 176 13.75 14.15 13.81
N ASN A 177 14.33 13.01 13.46
CA ASN A 177 15.35 12.91 12.42
C ASN A 177 14.81 12.29 11.12
N ALA A 178 13.81 11.40 11.21
CA ALA A 178 13.16 10.84 10.05
C ALA A 178 11.67 10.50 10.28
N VAL A 179 10.93 10.48 9.19
CA VAL A 179 9.55 10.02 9.09
C VAL A 179 9.49 8.83 8.13
N PHE A 180 8.95 7.71 8.59
CA PHE A 180 8.50 6.64 7.71
C PHE A 180 6.98 6.70 7.62
N ALA A 181 6.44 7.02 6.46
CA ALA A 181 5.00 6.98 6.17
C ALA A 181 4.67 5.73 5.35
N HIS A 182 3.64 4.99 5.78
CA HIS A 182 3.28 3.74 5.14
C HIS A 182 2.76 3.91 3.70
N ASN A 183 2.36 5.14 3.28
CA ASN A 183 2.08 5.44 1.88
C ASN A 183 2.44 6.89 1.54
N ASP A 184 2.39 7.22 0.24
CA ASP A 184 2.77 8.54 -0.27
C ASP A 184 1.80 9.65 0.13
N GLU A 185 0.50 9.37 0.20
CA GLU A 185 -0.47 10.35 0.69
C GLU A 185 -0.08 10.87 2.08
N MET A 186 0.22 9.96 2.99
CA MET A 186 0.67 10.33 4.34
C MET A 186 2.07 10.93 4.33
N GLY A 187 2.98 10.45 3.46
CA GLY A 187 4.31 11.04 3.28
C GLY A 187 4.24 12.51 2.88
N LEU A 188 3.39 12.83 1.90
CA LEU A 188 3.17 14.20 1.43
C LEU A 188 2.52 15.09 2.49
N GLY A 189 1.60 14.55 3.30
CA GLY A 189 1.06 15.26 4.46
C GLY A 189 2.14 15.63 5.47
N ALA A 190 3.02 14.68 5.81
CA ALA A 190 4.14 14.91 6.71
C ALA A 190 5.15 15.94 6.14
N VAL A 191 5.48 15.84 4.83
CA VAL A 191 6.32 16.82 4.14
C VAL A 191 5.76 18.22 4.30
N LYS A 192 4.45 18.40 4.04
CA LYS A 192 3.80 19.71 4.16
C LYS A 192 3.90 20.29 5.57
N ALA A 193 3.63 19.49 6.61
CA ALA A 193 3.75 19.93 8.00
C ALA A 193 5.19 20.34 8.35
N LEU A 194 6.20 19.58 7.88
CA LEU A 194 7.60 19.89 8.09
C LEU A 194 8.06 21.16 7.34
N GLN A 195 7.55 21.39 6.13
CA GLN A 195 7.80 22.61 5.37
C GLN A 195 7.24 23.84 6.07
N ASP A 196 5.98 23.76 6.56
CA ASP A 196 5.32 24.84 7.28
C ASP A 196 6.04 25.19 8.59
N ALA A 197 6.69 24.21 9.22
CA ALA A 197 7.52 24.39 10.39
C ALA A 197 8.98 24.79 10.11
N GLY A 198 9.40 24.86 8.84
CA GLY A 198 10.80 25.13 8.46
C GLY A 198 11.79 24.02 8.86
N MET A 199 11.31 22.78 8.98
CA MET A 199 12.09 21.62 9.45
C MET A 199 12.44 20.63 8.35
N LYS A 200 11.83 20.71 7.15
CA LYS A 200 11.96 19.66 6.13
C LYS A 200 13.42 19.37 5.74
N ASP A 201 14.27 20.38 5.65
CA ASP A 201 15.67 20.22 5.27
C ASP A 201 16.51 19.39 6.28
N LYS A 202 15.98 19.16 7.48
CA LYS A 202 16.64 18.45 8.57
C LYS A 202 16.04 17.09 8.86
N VAL A 203 14.89 16.77 8.26
CA VAL A 203 14.12 15.55 8.52
C VAL A 203 13.97 14.75 7.24
N ILE A 204 14.44 13.51 7.25
CA ILE A 204 14.29 12.57 6.14
C ILE A 204 12.85 12.06 6.11
N VAL A 205 12.21 12.09 4.95
CA VAL A 205 10.85 11.54 4.78
C VAL A 205 10.86 10.47 3.69
N VAL A 206 10.40 9.28 4.03
CA VAL A 206 10.29 8.15 3.10
C VAL A 206 8.88 7.59 3.15
N SER A 207 8.34 7.26 1.99
CA SER A 207 7.00 6.70 1.84
C SER A 207 6.97 5.55 0.82
N ILE A 208 5.78 5.05 0.50
CA ILE A 208 5.57 3.91 -0.41
C ILE A 208 4.43 4.28 -1.34
N ASP A 209 4.46 3.85 -2.57
CA ASP A 209 3.53 3.74 -3.70
C ASP A 209 4.10 4.30 -5.00
N ALA A 210 4.81 5.43 -4.96
CA ALA A 210 5.25 6.24 -6.09
C ALA A 210 4.07 6.81 -6.92
N ILE A 211 3.08 7.41 -6.24
CA ILE A 211 2.01 8.17 -6.90
C ILE A 211 2.56 9.43 -7.59
N ALA A 212 1.78 10.01 -8.50
CA ALA A 212 2.26 11.12 -9.33
C ALA A 212 2.81 12.30 -8.52
N ASP A 213 2.10 12.74 -7.49
CA ASP A 213 2.53 13.83 -6.61
C ASP A 213 3.83 13.49 -5.86
N ALA A 214 3.99 12.26 -5.40
CA ALA A 214 5.18 11.82 -4.68
C ALA A 214 6.41 11.78 -5.60
N LEU A 215 6.26 11.30 -6.84
CA LEU A 215 7.34 11.36 -7.82
C LEU A 215 7.81 12.80 -8.08
N GLN A 216 6.88 13.75 -8.18
CA GLN A 216 7.21 15.16 -8.29
C GLN A 216 7.91 15.71 -7.04
N ALA A 217 7.46 15.32 -5.85
CA ALA A 217 8.07 15.70 -4.59
C ALA A 217 9.51 15.13 -4.45
N VAL A 218 9.73 13.88 -4.85
CA VAL A 218 11.08 13.27 -4.90
C VAL A 218 11.98 14.02 -5.88
N LYS A 219 11.48 14.36 -7.07
CA LYS A 219 12.22 15.14 -8.06
C LYS A 219 12.68 16.51 -7.52
N LYS A 220 11.79 17.20 -6.82
CA LYS A 220 12.09 18.49 -6.19
C LYS A 220 13.04 18.35 -4.98
N GLY A 221 13.04 17.21 -4.30
CA GLY A 221 13.75 16.96 -3.05
C GLY A 221 12.92 17.25 -1.82
N ASP A 222 11.61 17.46 -1.97
CA ASP A 222 10.66 17.63 -0.88
C ASP A 222 10.38 16.32 -0.16
N LEU A 223 10.40 15.19 -0.87
CA LEU A 223 10.36 13.83 -0.36
C LEU A 223 11.71 13.16 -0.67
N ASP A 224 12.34 12.50 0.29
CA ASP A 224 13.68 11.94 0.11
C ASP A 224 13.69 10.69 -0.74
N ALA A 225 12.68 9.83 -0.59
CA ALA A 225 12.48 8.63 -1.38
C ALA A 225 11.04 8.13 -1.29
N THR A 226 10.60 7.39 -2.29
CA THR A 226 9.40 6.56 -2.24
C THR A 226 9.72 5.15 -2.70
N VAL A 227 9.01 4.15 -2.17
CA VAL A 227 9.14 2.75 -2.60
C VAL A 227 8.06 2.47 -3.63
N PHE A 228 8.47 2.35 -4.90
CA PHE A 228 7.56 2.10 -6.01
C PHE A 228 6.82 0.78 -5.85
N GLN A 229 5.51 0.86 -5.91
CA GLN A 229 4.57 -0.24 -6.01
C GLN A 229 3.88 -0.19 -7.38
N ASP A 230 3.95 -1.28 -8.16
CA ASP A 230 3.46 -1.27 -9.54
C ASP A 230 1.95 -1.59 -9.60
N ALA A 231 1.12 -0.56 -9.43
CA ALA A 231 -0.34 -0.67 -9.51
C ALA A 231 -0.81 -1.25 -10.84
N ARG A 232 -0.12 -0.91 -11.95
CA ARG A 232 -0.47 -1.39 -13.30
C ARG A 232 -0.28 -2.89 -13.41
N LYS A 233 0.88 -3.40 -12.98
CA LYS A 233 1.12 -4.84 -13.00
C LYS A 233 0.19 -5.60 -12.05
N GLN A 234 -0.17 -5.01 -10.91
CA GLN A 234 -1.12 -5.63 -9.99
C GLN A 234 -2.51 -5.69 -10.63
N GLY A 235 -3.02 -4.61 -11.19
CA GLY A 235 -4.32 -4.56 -11.84
C GLY A 235 -4.41 -5.50 -13.06
N ALA A 236 -3.46 -5.39 -13.98
CA ALA A 236 -3.40 -6.26 -15.16
C ALA A 236 -3.25 -7.74 -14.78
N GLY A 237 -2.34 -8.06 -13.85
CA GLY A 237 -2.10 -9.43 -13.39
C GLY A 237 -3.30 -10.07 -12.70
N ALA A 238 -4.09 -9.27 -11.95
CA ALA A 238 -5.31 -9.76 -11.33
C ALA A 238 -6.35 -10.19 -12.38
N ILE A 239 -6.57 -9.38 -13.41
CA ILE A 239 -7.48 -9.73 -14.52
C ILE A 239 -6.94 -10.90 -15.34
N GLU A 240 -5.65 -10.91 -15.68
CA GLU A 240 -5.04 -12.03 -16.42
C GLU A 240 -5.19 -13.36 -15.67
N THR A 241 -4.98 -13.33 -14.34
CA THR A 241 -5.15 -14.51 -13.48
C THR A 241 -6.61 -14.94 -13.43
N ALA A 242 -7.55 -14.01 -13.24
CA ALA A 242 -8.98 -14.29 -13.21
C ALA A 242 -9.48 -14.88 -14.54
N VAL A 243 -9.06 -14.32 -15.68
CA VAL A 243 -9.43 -14.82 -17.02
C VAL A 243 -8.86 -16.22 -17.27
N LYS A 244 -7.62 -16.50 -16.85
CA LYS A 244 -7.05 -17.87 -16.94
C LYS A 244 -7.87 -18.87 -16.13
N ILE A 245 -8.27 -18.49 -14.90
CA ILE A 245 -9.11 -19.33 -14.04
C ILE A 245 -10.47 -19.59 -14.71
N ALA A 246 -11.16 -18.54 -15.17
CA ALA A 246 -12.46 -18.65 -15.83
C ALA A 246 -12.42 -19.54 -17.08
N ARG A 247 -11.30 -19.53 -17.81
CA ARG A 247 -11.08 -20.34 -19.03
C ARG A 247 -10.47 -21.72 -18.73
N ALA A 248 -10.38 -22.12 -17.45
CA ALA A 248 -9.75 -23.38 -17.02
C ALA A 248 -8.31 -23.56 -17.55
N GLN A 249 -7.58 -22.47 -17.70
CA GLN A 249 -6.17 -22.46 -18.11
C GLN A 249 -5.23 -22.55 -16.90
N LYS A 250 -3.98 -22.93 -17.13
CA LYS A 250 -2.94 -22.95 -16.08
C LYS A 250 -2.66 -21.52 -15.62
N PHE A 251 -2.62 -21.31 -14.30
CA PHE A 251 -2.29 -20.06 -13.65
C PHE A 251 -1.33 -20.28 -12.47
N ASP A 252 -0.67 -19.22 -12.04
CA ASP A 252 0.16 -19.21 -10.83
C ASP A 252 -0.70 -18.81 -9.63
N GLN A 253 -0.57 -19.54 -8.52
CA GLN A 253 -1.30 -19.22 -7.28
C GLN A 253 -0.81 -17.92 -6.62
N GLU A 254 0.44 -17.54 -6.88
CA GLU A 254 1.04 -16.30 -6.40
C GLU A 254 1.75 -15.58 -7.54
N VAL A 255 1.32 -14.35 -7.83
CA VAL A 255 1.97 -13.45 -8.79
C VAL A 255 2.57 -12.30 -8.00
N MET A 256 3.86 -12.44 -7.67
CA MET A 256 4.58 -11.48 -6.84
C MET A 256 5.25 -10.40 -7.69
N ILE A 257 4.91 -9.14 -7.44
CA ILE A 257 5.45 -7.97 -8.12
C ILE A 257 6.41 -7.26 -7.17
N PRO A 258 7.70 -7.12 -7.54
CA PRO A 258 8.70 -6.58 -6.63
C PRO A 258 8.53 -5.08 -6.38
N PHE A 259 8.82 -4.64 -5.18
CA PHE A 259 9.03 -3.24 -4.84
C PHE A 259 10.38 -2.73 -5.33
N LYS A 260 10.49 -1.41 -5.52
CA LYS A 260 11.76 -0.75 -5.88
C LYS A 260 11.87 0.61 -5.20
N LEU A 261 12.99 0.87 -4.53
CA LEU A 261 13.27 2.20 -4.00
C LEU A 261 13.48 3.19 -5.16
N LEU A 262 12.83 4.34 -5.09
CA LEU A 262 13.04 5.46 -5.99
C LEU A 262 13.52 6.68 -5.20
N THR A 263 14.65 7.18 -5.63
CA THR A 263 15.26 8.42 -5.13
C THR A 263 15.31 9.45 -6.25
N LYS A 264 15.83 10.63 -5.95
CA LYS A 264 15.97 11.70 -6.94
C LYS A 264 16.74 11.29 -8.21
N VAL A 265 17.64 10.31 -8.13
CA VAL A 265 18.41 9.85 -9.30
C VAL A 265 17.62 8.88 -10.18
N ASP A 266 16.58 8.25 -9.65
CA ASP A 266 15.78 7.24 -10.35
C ASP A 266 14.49 7.81 -10.94
N VAL A 267 13.95 8.88 -10.31
CA VAL A 267 12.57 9.34 -10.51
C VAL A 267 12.22 9.76 -11.93
N ASP A 268 13.18 10.31 -12.68
CA ASP A 268 12.93 10.82 -14.04
C ASP A 268 12.43 9.73 -15.00
N SER A 269 12.81 8.47 -14.80
CA SER A 269 12.34 7.35 -15.60
C SER A 269 10.89 6.91 -15.29
N TYR A 270 10.32 7.42 -14.20
CA TYR A 270 8.95 7.13 -13.74
C TYR A 270 7.99 8.32 -13.93
N LEU A 271 8.50 9.50 -14.21
CA LEU A 271 7.71 10.68 -14.58
C LEU A 271 7.38 10.60 -16.08
N LYS A 272 6.19 10.09 -16.40
CA LYS A 272 5.69 10.03 -17.79
C LYS A 272 4.48 10.94 -17.94
#